data_750b7acb9fea39df86df9cf46dd77e41
#
_entry.id   750b7acb9fea39df86df9cf46dd77e41
#
_cell.length_a   1.000
_cell.length_b   1.000
_cell.length_c   1.000
_cell.angle_alpha   90.00
_cell.angle_beta   90.00
_cell.angle_gamma   90.00
#
_symmetry.space_group_name_H-M   'P 1'
#
loop_
_entity.id
_entity.type
_entity.pdbx_description
1 polymer ?
#
loop_
_entity_poly.entity_id
_entity_poly.type
_entity_poly.pdbx_seq_one_letter_code
_entity_poly.pdbx_strand_id
1 'polypeptide(L)'
;MDKKQLTFIEENGIFFETLGMTRMAGRVFGYLIVSDHQEASFDDIRLALKASKGSISGTTKQLINAGFLQPVTLPGDRKTYFRLNKIEVGKILESRLQLFAKFSEMISKGGSLKKQEDDLSEWLNETSTFYDWVGDEIRDIIKKWERDKVKIIENYENKKKKQIQ
;
A
#
# COMPACT_ATOMS: atom_id res chain seq x y z
N MET A 1 -18.47 3.26 -17.45
CA MET A 1 -17.65 4.24 -16.67
C MET A 1 -17.84 5.63 -17.29
N ASP A 2 -18.04 6.61 -16.46
CA ASP A 2 -18.13 8.02 -16.87
C ASP A 2 -16.73 8.68 -16.99
N LYS A 3 -16.72 9.94 -17.47
CA LYS A 3 -15.44 10.68 -17.68
C LYS A 3 -14.66 10.88 -16.37
N LYS A 4 -15.35 11.09 -15.25
CA LYS A 4 -14.69 11.32 -13.93
C LYS A 4 -14.02 10.04 -13.44
N GLN A 5 -14.69 8.89 -13.57
CA GLN A 5 -14.11 7.59 -13.25
C GLN A 5 -12.88 7.29 -14.09
N LEU A 6 -12.92 7.56 -15.40
CA LEU A 6 -11.76 7.37 -16.28
C LEU A 6 -10.59 8.28 -15.90
N THR A 7 -10.85 9.55 -15.60
CA THR A 7 -9.80 10.46 -15.12
C THR A 7 -9.16 9.95 -13.83
N PHE A 8 -9.97 9.55 -12.85
CA PHE A 8 -9.49 8.98 -11.59
C PHE A 8 -8.62 7.73 -11.79
N ILE A 9 -8.99 6.85 -12.74
CA ILE A 9 -8.21 5.66 -13.08
C ILE A 9 -6.83 6.05 -13.64
N GLU A 10 -6.75 7.05 -14.51
CA GLU A 10 -5.47 7.51 -15.06
C GLU A 10 -4.61 8.21 -14.00
N GLU A 11 -5.19 9.01 -13.12
CA GLU A 11 -4.51 9.63 -11.98
C GLU A 11 -3.91 8.58 -11.04
N ASN A 12 -4.64 7.50 -10.74
CA ASN A 12 -4.10 6.36 -10.00
C ASN A 12 -2.94 5.69 -10.73
N GLY A 13 -3.01 5.59 -12.06
CA GLY A 13 -1.90 5.10 -12.88
C GLY A 13 -0.63 5.90 -12.64
N ILE A 14 -0.72 7.23 -12.73
CA ILE A 14 0.40 8.14 -12.51
C ILE A 14 0.92 8.03 -11.05
N PHE A 15 0.02 7.99 -10.08
CA PHE A 15 0.40 7.87 -8.67
C PHE A 15 1.18 6.57 -8.39
N PHE A 16 0.77 5.44 -8.96
CA PHE A 16 1.47 4.16 -8.76
C PHE A 16 2.87 4.14 -9.38
N GLU A 17 3.11 4.91 -10.45
CA GLU A 17 4.47 5.11 -10.99
C GLU A 17 5.39 5.76 -9.96
N THR A 18 4.89 6.71 -9.15
CA THR A 18 5.69 7.31 -8.05
C THR A 18 6.02 6.32 -6.94
N LEU A 19 5.27 5.22 -6.83
CA LEU A 19 5.53 4.11 -5.89
C LEU A 19 6.45 3.03 -6.48
N GLY A 20 7.02 3.26 -7.69
CA GLY A 20 7.85 2.28 -8.38
C GLY A 20 7.06 1.10 -8.98
N MET A 21 5.75 1.24 -9.13
CA MET A 21 4.89 0.24 -9.76
C MET A 21 4.56 0.62 -11.21
N THR A 22 3.96 -0.29 -11.96
CA THR A 22 3.55 0.04 -13.33
C THR A 22 2.31 0.93 -13.34
N ARG A 23 2.17 1.81 -14.35
CA ARG A 23 0.95 2.59 -14.58
C ARG A 23 -0.29 1.71 -14.65
N MET A 24 -0.19 0.53 -15.26
CA MET A 24 -1.29 -0.42 -15.35
C MET A 24 -1.71 -0.93 -13.96
N ALA A 25 -0.79 -1.08 -13.01
CA ALA A 25 -1.13 -1.45 -11.63
C ALA A 25 -2.03 -0.39 -10.98
N GLY A 26 -1.71 0.88 -11.11
CA GLY A 26 -2.56 1.96 -10.63
C GLY A 26 -3.92 2.02 -11.34
N ARG A 27 -3.94 1.79 -12.66
CA ARG A 27 -5.21 1.75 -13.42
C ARG A 27 -6.12 0.59 -12.99
N VAL A 28 -5.58 -0.60 -12.75
CA VAL A 28 -6.35 -1.75 -12.23
C VAL A 28 -6.86 -1.46 -10.83
N PHE A 29 -6.02 -0.91 -9.96
CA PHE A 29 -6.40 -0.52 -8.60
C PHE A 29 -7.50 0.55 -8.62
N GLY A 30 -7.32 1.62 -9.41
CA GLY A 30 -8.30 2.69 -9.58
C GLY A 30 -9.63 2.21 -10.16
N TYR A 31 -9.60 1.29 -11.13
CA TYR A 31 -10.79 0.67 -11.68
C TYR A 31 -11.60 -0.06 -10.59
N LEU A 32 -10.94 -0.86 -9.76
CA LEU A 32 -11.61 -1.59 -8.68
C LEU A 32 -12.16 -0.69 -7.58
N ILE A 33 -11.58 0.51 -7.38
CA ILE A 33 -12.13 1.51 -6.44
C ILE A 33 -13.45 2.07 -6.95
N VAL A 34 -13.53 2.40 -8.25
CA VAL A 34 -14.71 3.08 -8.80
C VAL A 34 -15.74 2.12 -9.42
N SER A 35 -15.46 0.82 -9.39
CA SER A 35 -16.40 -0.21 -9.86
C SER A 35 -17.59 -0.32 -8.92
N ASP A 36 -18.80 -0.43 -9.48
CA ASP A 36 -20.02 -0.66 -8.71
C ASP A 36 -20.08 -2.08 -8.11
N HIS A 37 -19.24 -2.99 -8.58
CA HIS A 37 -19.10 -4.35 -8.08
C HIS A 37 -17.86 -4.48 -7.21
N GLN A 38 -17.99 -5.22 -6.09
CA GLN A 38 -16.86 -5.46 -5.18
C GLN A 38 -15.77 -6.36 -5.80
N GLU A 39 -16.18 -7.23 -6.72
CA GLU A 39 -15.31 -8.14 -7.46
C GLU A 39 -15.42 -7.87 -8.96
N ALA A 40 -14.30 -7.98 -9.66
CA ALA A 40 -14.25 -7.92 -11.13
C ALA A 40 -13.50 -9.14 -11.68
N SER A 41 -14.05 -9.75 -12.72
CA SER A 41 -13.35 -10.83 -13.40
C SER A 41 -12.14 -10.31 -14.18
N PHE A 42 -11.25 -11.22 -14.53
CA PHE A 42 -10.10 -10.91 -15.39
C PHE A 42 -10.53 -10.20 -16.69
N ASP A 43 -11.62 -10.67 -17.31
CA ASP A 43 -12.10 -10.09 -18.55
C ASP A 43 -12.79 -8.74 -18.36
N ASP A 44 -13.49 -8.52 -17.25
CA ASP A 44 -14.08 -7.21 -16.92
C ASP A 44 -12.99 -6.14 -16.84
N ILE A 45 -11.93 -6.43 -16.08
CA ILE A 45 -10.78 -5.52 -15.94
C ILE A 45 -10.13 -5.27 -17.31
N ARG A 46 -9.88 -6.34 -18.06
CA ARG A 46 -9.25 -6.26 -19.39
C ARG A 46 -10.04 -5.40 -20.36
N LEU A 47 -11.35 -5.63 -20.44
CA LEU A 47 -12.24 -4.89 -21.34
C LEU A 47 -12.39 -3.43 -20.91
N ALA A 48 -12.60 -3.19 -19.63
CA ALA A 48 -12.76 -1.84 -19.09
C ALA A 48 -11.52 -0.96 -19.32
N LEU A 49 -10.34 -1.53 -19.16
CA LEU A 49 -9.06 -0.80 -19.31
C LEU A 49 -8.47 -0.91 -20.73
N LYS A 50 -9.14 -1.60 -21.64
CA LYS A 50 -8.67 -1.85 -23.04
C LYS A 50 -7.24 -2.40 -23.07
N ALA A 51 -6.94 -3.36 -22.19
CA ALA A 51 -5.61 -3.91 -22.01
C ALA A 51 -5.46 -5.32 -22.60
N SER A 52 -4.23 -5.74 -22.88
CA SER A 52 -3.93 -7.10 -23.32
C SER A 52 -4.04 -8.11 -22.16
N LYS A 53 -4.28 -9.39 -22.50
CA LYS A 53 -4.28 -10.48 -21.50
C LYS A 53 -2.98 -10.55 -20.69
N GLY A 54 -1.83 -10.43 -21.38
CA GLY A 54 -0.52 -10.46 -20.71
C GLY A 54 -0.33 -9.31 -19.73
N SER A 55 -0.75 -8.10 -20.11
CA SER A 55 -0.66 -6.92 -19.25
C SER A 55 -1.49 -7.11 -17.97
N ILE A 56 -2.75 -7.53 -18.07
CA ILE A 56 -3.60 -7.75 -16.88
C ILE A 56 -3.07 -8.90 -16.02
N SER A 57 -2.63 -10.02 -16.62
CA SER A 57 -2.08 -11.15 -15.88
C SER A 57 -0.83 -10.77 -15.06
N GLY A 58 0.12 -10.06 -15.66
CA GLY A 58 1.30 -9.57 -14.94
C GLY A 58 0.95 -8.57 -13.85
N THR A 59 0.06 -7.64 -14.16
CA THR A 59 -0.39 -6.60 -13.24
C THR A 59 -1.13 -7.15 -12.02
N THR A 60 -2.08 -8.08 -12.23
CA THR A 60 -2.82 -8.69 -11.10
C THR A 60 -1.89 -9.48 -10.19
N LYS A 61 -0.92 -10.23 -10.73
CA LYS A 61 0.12 -10.89 -9.93
C LYS A 61 0.94 -9.89 -9.12
N GLN A 62 1.39 -8.79 -9.73
CA GLN A 62 2.13 -7.74 -9.05
C GLN A 62 1.32 -7.15 -7.88
N LEU A 63 0.06 -6.82 -8.10
CA LEU A 63 -0.83 -6.24 -7.09
C LEU A 63 -1.17 -7.22 -5.96
N ILE A 64 -1.31 -8.52 -6.27
CA ILE A 64 -1.50 -9.58 -5.25
C ILE A 64 -0.25 -9.69 -4.37
N ASN A 65 0.93 -9.77 -4.98
CA ASN A 65 2.19 -9.87 -4.24
C ASN A 65 2.46 -8.62 -3.38
N ALA A 66 2.03 -7.46 -3.85
CA ALA A 66 2.11 -6.20 -3.09
C ALA A 66 1.00 -6.05 -2.02
N GLY A 67 0.06 -7.00 -1.95
CA GLY A 67 -1.01 -6.99 -0.95
C GLY A 67 -2.20 -6.08 -1.28
N PHE A 68 -2.26 -5.47 -2.46
CA PHE A 68 -3.37 -4.58 -2.85
C PHE A 68 -4.62 -5.34 -3.30
N LEU A 69 -4.44 -6.52 -3.89
CA LEU A 69 -5.53 -7.36 -4.41
C LEU A 69 -5.53 -8.74 -3.76
N GLN A 70 -6.70 -9.34 -3.74
CA GLN A 70 -6.87 -10.77 -3.48
C GLN A 70 -7.71 -11.43 -4.59
N PRO A 71 -7.31 -12.62 -5.04
CA PRO A 71 -8.12 -13.42 -5.95
C PRO A 71 -9.30 -14.03 -5.19
N VAL A 72 -10.44 -14.13 -5.87
CA VAL A 72 -11.67 -14.71 -5.33
C VAL A 72 -12.27 -15.66 -6.36
N THR A 73 -12.82 -16.78 -5.90
CA THR A 73 -13.62 -17.69 -6.71
C THR A 73 -15.08 -17.59 -6.26
N LEU A 74 -15.98 -17.34 -7.19
CA LEU A 74 -17.41 -17.28 -6.88
C LEU A 74 -18.04 -18.67 -7.05
N PRO A 75 -18.96 -19.08 -6.17
CA PRO A 75 -19.66 -20.36 -6.29
C PRO A 75 -20.37 -20.49 -7.64
N GLY A 76 -20.15 -21.62 -8.34
CA GLY A 76 -20.76 -21.88 -9.63
C GLY A 76 -20.08 -21.21 -10.84
N ASP A 77 -19.04 -20.42 -10.65
CA ASP A 77 -18.24 -19.84 -11.72
C ASP A 77 -16.80 -20.37 -11.70
N ARG A 78 -16.26 -20.63 -12.91
CA ARG A 78 -14.87 -21.07 -13.10
C ARG A 78 -13.88 -19.93 -13.30
N LYS A 79 -14.38 -18.68 -13.35
CA LYS A 79 -13.53 -17.49 -13.54
C LYS A 79 -12.83 -17.12 -12.24
N THR A 80 -11.65 -16.55 -12.39
CA THR A 80 -10.98 -15.86 -11.28
C THR A 80 -11.46 -14.42 -11.24
N TYR A 81 -11.92 -13.98 -10.09
CA TYR A 81 -12.28 -12.62 -9.78
C TYR A 81 -11.20 -12.00 -8.90
N PHE A 82 -11.14 -10.68 -8.93
CA PHE A 82 -10.21 -9.89 -8.10
C PHE A 82 -11.01 -8.84 -7.35
N ARG A 83 -10.65 -8.63 -6.10
CA ARG A 83 -11.17 -7.52 -5.30
C ARG A 83 -10.03 -6.83 -4.57
N LEU A 84 -10.30 -5.60 -4.11
CA LEU A 84 -9.37 -4.90 -3.24
C LEU A 84 -9.17 -5.67 -1.95
N ASN A 85 -7.93 -5.82 -1.56
CA ASN A 85 -7.60 -6.45 -0.29
C ASN A 85 -7.85 -5.43 0.83
N LYS A 86 -8.92 -5.63 1.60
CA LYS A 86 -9.31 -4.77 2.73
C LYS A 86 -8.43 -5.10 3.95
N ILE A 87 -7.11 -4.99 3.79
CA ILE A 87 -6.19 -5.20 4.91
C ILE A 87 -6.37 -4.04 5.90
N GLU A 88 -6.34 -4.37 7.17
CA GLU A 88 -6.25 -3.36 8.23
C GLU A 88 -5.02 -2.48 8.00
N VAL A 89 -5.24 -1.17 7.98
CA VAL A 89 -4.18 -0.18 7.66
C VAL A 89 -2.95 -0.37 8.56
N GLY A 90 -3.15 -0.75 9.82
CA GLY A 90 -2.07 -1.05 10.77
C GLY A 90 -1.15 -2.17 10.28
N LYS A 91 -1.71 -3.27 9.75
CA LYS A 91 -0.90 -4.41 9.25
C LYS A 91 -0.03 -4.05 8.05
N ILE A 92 -0.52 -3.16 7.16
CA ILE A 92 0.30 -2.66 6.05
C ILE A 92 1.50 -1.90 6.60
N LEU A 93 1.27 -1.04 7.58
CA LEU A 93 2.32 -0.23 8.19
C LEU A 93 3.32 -1.10 8.97
N GLU A 94 2.84 -2.08 9.73
CA GLU A 94 3.70 -3.07 10.43
C GLU A 94 4.64 -3.82 9.48
N SER A 95 4.15 -4.24 8.31
CA SER A 95 5.00 -4.91 7.32
C SER A 95 6.13 -3.99 6.81
N ARG A 96 5.90 -2.68 6.73
CA ARG A 96 6.92 -1.70 6.37
C ARG A 96 7.93 -1.46 7.50
N LEU A 97 7.47 -1.49 8.75
CA LEU A 97 8.34 -1.37 9.92
C LEU A 97 9.35 -2.53 10.03
N GLN A 98 8.99 -3.73 9.59
CA GLN A 98 9.94 -4.85 9.54
C GLN A 98 11.14 -4.57 8.62
N LEU A 99 10.94 -3.80 7.54
CA LEU A 99 12.05 -3.38 6.68
C LEU A 99 12.95 -2.35 7.38
N PHE A 100 12.37 -1.43 8.13
CA PHE A 100 13.14 -0.45 8.92
C PHE A 100 13.97 -1.14 10.00
N ALA A 101 13.38 -2.08 10.73
CA ALA A 101 14.11 -2.87 11.73
C ALA A 101 15.28 -3.65 11.12
N LYS A 102 15.08 -4.31 9.97
CA LYS A 102 16.16 -5.01 9.26
C LYS A 102 17.25 -4.05 8.78
N PHE A 103 16.88 -2.87 8.34
CA PHE A 103 17.85 -1.87 7.89
C PHE A 103 18.65 -1.32 9.07
N SER A 104 18.01 -1.01 10.21
CA SER A 104 18.65 -0.64 11.44
C SER A 104 19.65 -1.69 11.92
N GLU A 105 19.22 -2.96 11.97
CA GLU A 105 20.09 -4.09 12.34
C GLU A 105 21.31 -4.20 11.44
N MET A 106 21.13 -4.06 10.12
CA MET A 106 22.22 -4.14 9.14
C MET A 106 23.24 -2.99 9.35
N ILE A 107 22.76 -1.77 9.56
CA ILE A 107 23.59 -0.58 9.80
C ILE A 107 24.36 -0.72 11.13
N SER A 108 23.67 -1.09 12.20
CA SER A 108 24.27 -1.29 13.53
C SER A 108 25.34 -2.38 13.49
N LYS A 109 25.04 -3.50 12.83
CA LYS A 109 26.01 -4.58 12.62
C LYS A 109 27.23 -4.09 11.83
N GLY A 110 27.01 -3.33 10.73
CA GLY A 110 28.09 -2.74 9.96
C GLY A 110 28.98 -1.83 10.81
N GLY A 111 28.39 -0.98 11.63
CA GLY A 111 29.09 -0.11 12.59
C GLY A 111 29.96 -0.89 13.56
N SER A 112 29.43 -1.96 14.15
CA SER A 112 30.16 -2.81 15.12
C SER A 112 31.37 -3.56 14.53
N LEU A 113 31.44 -3.70 13.21
CA LEU A 113 32.58 -4.32 12.53
C LEU A 113 33.71 -3.34 12.21
N LYS A 114 33.48 -2.05 12.39
CA LYS A 114 34.55 -1.04 12.18
C LYS A 114 35.59 -1.14 13.29
N LYS A 115 36.86 -0.99 12.92
CA LYS A 115 38.00 -1.04 13.85
C LYS A 115 38.34 0.31 14.44
N GLN A 116 37.83 1.39 13.87
CA GLN A 116 38.07 2.77 14.33
C GLN A 116 36.75 3.51 14.37
N GLU A 117 36.61 4.32 15.39
CA GLU A 117 35.50 5.28 15.48
C GLU A 117 35.86 6.54 14.66
N ASP A 118 34.94 6.92 13.79
CA ASP A 118 35.04 8.07 12.88
C ASP A 118 33.65 8.65 12.64
N ASP A 119 33.55 9.75 11.90
CA ASP A 119 32.30 10.42 11.54
C ASP A 119 31.28 9.45 10.93
N LEU A 120 31.76 8.43 10.19
CA LEU A 120 30.86 7.40 9.64
C LEU A 120 30.30 6.51 10.75
N SER A 121 31.08 6.19 11.79
CA SER A 121 30.61 5.40 12.93
C SER A 121 29.52 6.14 13.70
N GLU A 122 29.67 7.45 13.89
CA GLU A 122 28.67 8.30 14.54
C GLU A 122 27.40 8.33 13.69
N TRP A 123 27.50 8.54 12.38
CA TRP A 123 26.37 8.54 11.46
C TRP A 123 25.64 7.20 11.42
N LEU A 124 26.37 6.07 11.44
CA LEU A 124 25.76 4.73 11.47
C LEU A 124 24.96 4.52 12.76
N ASN A 125 25.48 4.96 13.90
CA ASN A 125 24.81 4.87 15.20
C ASN A 125 23.56 5.77 15.24
N GLU A 126 23.67 7.01 14.81
CA GLU A 126 22.53 7.95 14.73
C GLU A 126 21.43 7.38 13.80
N THR A 127 21.82 6.88 12.64
CA THR A 127 20.88 6.33 11.65
C THR A 127 20.16 5.09 12.19
N SER A 128 20.87 4.14 12.78
CA SER A 128 20.23 2.95 13.36
C SER A 128 19.29 3.32 14.52
N THR A 129 19.72 4.21 15.40
CA THR A 129 18.90 4.71 16.52
C THR A 129 17.63 5.40 16.01
N PHE A 130 17.74 6.22 14.95
CA PHE A 130 16.58 6.88 14.35
C PHE A 130 15.55 5.88 13.80
N TYR A 131 15.99 4.86 13.07
CA TYR A 131 15.07 3.84 12.53
C TYR A 131 14.41 3.01 13.64
N ASP A 132 15.11 2.67 14.71
CA ASP A 132 14.57 1.96 15.86
C ASP A 132 13.52 2.81 16.58
N TRP A 133 13.86 4.07 16.88
CA TRP A 133 12.94 5.02 17.51
C TRP A 133 11.68 5.25 16.67
N VAL A 134 11.81 5.52 15.36
CA VAL A 134 10.66 5.69 14.46
C VAL A 134 9.80 4.43 14.44
N GLY A 135 10.45 3.26 14.46
CA GLY A 135 9.74 1.98 14.50
C GLY A 135 8.88 1.83 15.77
N ASP A 136 9.39 2.23 16.93
CA ASP A 136 8.66 2.18 18.19
C ASP A 136 7.49 3.15 18.22
N GLU A 137 7.71 4.41 17.81
CA GLU A 137 6.67 5.44 17.74
C GLU A 137 5.50 5.02 16.82
N ILE A 138 5.83 4.46 15.65
CA ILE A 138 4.80 4.02 14.71
C ILE A 138 4.03 2.81 15.27
N ARG A 139 4.68 1.88 15.95
CA ARG A 139 3.99 0.76 16.65
C ARG A 139 2.97 1.27 17.67
N ASP A 140 3.32 2.30 18.43
CA ASP A 140 2.41 2.88 19.41
C ASP A 140 1.25 3.65 18.75
N ILE A 141 1.51 4.32 17.61
CA ILE A 141 0.46 4.93 16.79
C ILE A 141 -0.51 3.86 16.27
N ILE A 142 -0.02 2.71 15.81
CA ILE A 142 -0.86 1.60 15.34
C ILE A 142 -1.72 1.07 16.49
N LYS A 143 -1.16 0.79 17.65
CA LYS A 143 -1.91 0.36 18.84
C LYS A 143 -3.01 1.35 19.23
N LYS A 144 -2.67 2.65 19.20
CA LYS A 144 -3.62 3.73 19.48
C LYS A 144 -4.74 3.77 18.45
N TRP A 145 -4.42 3.61 17.17
CA TRP A 145 -5.40 3.52 16.09
C TRP A 145 -6.36 2.34 16.31
N GLU A 146 -5.84 1.15 16.58
CA GLU A 146 -6.66 -0.04 16.79
C GLU A 146 -7.64 0.11 17.96
N ARG A 147 -7.17 0.73 19.05
CA ARG A 147 -8.00 0.98 20.23
C ARG A 147 -9.04 2.06 20.01
N ASP A 148 -8.68 3.16 19.35
CA ASP A 148 -9.47 4.39 19.34
C ASP A 148 -10.03 4.74 17.93
N LYS A 149 -9.93 3.83 16.94
CA LYS A 149 -10.21 4.11 15.51
C LYS A 149 -11.58 4.74 15.25
N VAL A 150 -12.63 4.30 15.92
CA VAL A 150 -13.98 4.86 15.74
C VAL A 150 -14.00 6.34 16.08
N LYS A 151 -13.51 6.69 17.26
CA LYS A 151 -13.45 8.08 17.75
C LYS A 151 -12.52 8.94 16.88
N ILE A 152 -11.43 8.37 16.40
CA ILE A 152 -10.49 9.08 15.52
C ILE A 152 -11.18 9.39 14.18
N ILE A 153 -11.86 8.42 13.57
CA ILE A 153 -12.59 8.58 12.31
C ILE A 153 -13.64 9.70 12.45
N GLU A 154 -14.51 9.63 13.46
CA GLU A 154 -15.54 10.64 13.74
C GLU A 154 -14.94 12.04 13.86
N ASN A 155 -13.84 12.18 14.59
CA ASN A 155 -13.16 13.47 14.75
C ASN A 155 -12.65 14.03 13.43
N TYR A 156 -12.06 13.19 12.57
CA TYR A 156 -11.54 13.63 11.27
C TYR A 156 -12.65 13.94 10.27
N GLU A 157 -13.76 13.19 10.26
CA GLU A 157 -14.93 13.50 9.44
C GLU A 157 -15.55 14.85 9.84
N ASN A 158 -15.67 15.13 11.12
CA ASN A 158 -16.17 16.42 11.62
C ASN A 158 -15.26 17.59 11.24
N LYS A 159 -13.94 17.39 11.27
CA LYS A 159 -12.99 18.41 10.78
C LYS A 159 -13.16 18.70 9.29
N LYS A 160 -13.30 17.65 8.45
CA LYS A 160 -13.51 17.80 7.00
C LYS A 160 -14.81 18.56 6.69
N LYS A 161 -15.91 18.25 7.39
CA LYS A 161 -17.18 18.96 7.21
C LYS A 161 -17.09 20.45 7.53
N LYS A 162 -16.28 20.84 8.54
CA LYS A 162 -16.06 22.25 8.91
C LYS A 162 -15.16 23.03 7.93
N GLN A 163 -14.36 22.35 7.10
CA GLN A 163 -13.50 23.00 6.11
C GLN A 163 -14.20 23.25 4.76
N ILE A 164 -15.38 22.64 4.56
CA ILE A 164 -16.18 22.75 3.32
C ILE A 164 -17.29 23.83 3.47
N GLN A 165 -17.53 24.30 4.68
CA GLN A 165 -18.43 25.43 4.99
C GLN A 165 -17.64 26.76 5.03
#